data_2b4987ffb2d9d0292e82220a5c3650c0
#
_entry.id   2b4987ffb2d9d0292e82220a5c3650c0
#
_cell.length_a   1.000
_cell.length_b   1.000
_cell.length_c   1.000
_cell.angle_alpha   90.00
_cell.angle_beta   90.00
_cell.angle_gamma   90.00
#
_symmetry.space_group_name_H-M   'P 1'
#
loop_
_entity.id
_entity.type
_entity.pdbx_description
1 polymer ?
#
loop_
_entity_poly.entity_id
_entity_poly.type
_entity_poly.pdbx_seq_one_letter_code
_entity_poly.pdbx_strand_id
1 'polypeptide(L)'
;GSTLEVPYYVKKAAMHAGKNFGRLSIVLPEQTLTFEVCATTDGAKAVSEEHLELQCGRMRLAQLYIDYRLKKIVTGAWANQSVELLDHMMAMEPECEMYALMKAQALIVNRQKQEASWIMEDYKRGCRDRETPEWGYYLYLCTLIEREPSYVDKLTDEIELLFKKNPKSSLLFWILLFLRESYYYSSPRKYKAIEAWIEGGCSSPYLYLESYYLIWQDPYLLTRLGTYELKVLRWAMRQGVLTKELAQQIRHLLPEVREKSRVLYEILEAAYQVEPEEEMLSAICAYLIRTQCYETEYHRWYELGIEQKIRLTGLYEAYLMSLDAREVGGVPRMIQMYFQYDSTLSYTQKAVLFVNIIAARTKQPEVYQKYQRTMEQFAMAQIEAGHINDHLAVIYDEMLPKGILDEELAHSLAPLLFTHRISCTNRQIARAIIWHEEMKMPQSVSFVNGTAYFKAYTPQYSIVLEDTNGNRFCSSVVYQDEALMYPERYVDQCL
;
A
#
# COMPACT_ATOMS: atom_id res chain seq x y z
N GLY A 1 25.01 -42.97 7.58
CA GLY A 1 23.87 -42.07 7.57
C GLY A 1 24.34 -40.70 7.15
N SER A 2 23.77 -40.13 6.13
CA SER A 2 24.04 -38.75 5.71
C SER A 2 23.19 -37.81 6.57
N THR A 3 23.83 -36.85 7.19
CA THR A 3 23.15 -35.75 7.94
C THR A 3 22.86 -34.62 6.97
N LEU A 4 21.62 -34.13 6.96
CA LEU A 4 21.22 -32.95 6.22
C LEU A 4 21.02 -31.78 7.19
N GLU A 5 21.80 -30.74 7.01
CA GLU A 5 21.61 -29.49 7.74
C GLU A 5 20.74 -28.53 6.91
N VAL A 6 19.62 -28.12 7.48
CA VAL A 6 18.70 -27.17 6.83
C VAL A 6 18.72 -25.87 7.62
N PRO A 7 19.43 -24.83 7.15
CA PRO A 7 19.39 -23.51 7.78
C PRO A 7 18.02 -22.86 7.60
N TYR A 8 17.48 -22.32 8.66
CA TYR A 8 16.26 -21.51 8.60
C TYR A 8 16.47 -20.17 9.31
N TYR A 9 15.77 -19.16 8.81
CA TYR A 9 15.85 -17.80 9.35
C TYR A 9 14.49 -17.34 9.85
N VAL A 10 14.48 -16.75 11.04
CA VAL A 10 13.27 -16.17 11.62
C VAL A 10 13.31 -14.66 11.44
N LYS A 11 12.32 -14.09 10.77
CA LYS A 11 12.19 -12.64 10.64
C LYS A 11 11.68 -12.02 11.94
N LYS A 12 12.54 -11.35 12.68
CA LYS A 12 12.19 -10.67 13.95
C LYS A 12 11.02 -9.69 13.78
N ALA A 13 10.93 -8.99 12.65
CA ALA A 13 9.85 -8.04 12.37
C ALA A 13 8.45 -8.67 12.20
N ALA A 14 8.38 -9.99 11.96
CA ALA A 14 7.13 -10.72 11.82
C ALA A 14 6.72 -11.48 13.09
N MET A 15 7.53 -11.40 14.15
CA MET A 15 7.29 -12.10 15.39
C MET A 15 6.44 -11.26 16.36
N HIS A 16 5.53 -11.92 17.04
CA HIS A 16 4.83 -11.34 18.18
C HIS A 16 5.70 -11.43 19.44
N ALA A 17 5.44 -10.57 20.43
CA ALA A 17 6.09 -10.66 21.71
C ALA A 17 5.80 -12.01 22.40
N GLY A 18 6.82 -12.66 22.93
CA GLY A 18 6.73 -13.95 23.60
C GLY A 18 7.04 -15.13 22.69
N LYS A 19 6.31 -16.24 22.83
CA LYS A 19 6.52 -17.48 22.10
C LYS A 19 5.79 -17.46 20.77
N ASN A 20 6.54 -17.63 19.70
CA ASN A 20 6.03 -17.76 18.34
C ASN A 20 6.24 -19.22 17.90
N PHE A 21 5.16 -19.88 17.52
CA PHE A 21 5.19 -21.27 17.08
C PHE A 21 5.11 -21.34 15.56
N GLY A 22 5.98 -22.14 14.99
CA GLY A 22 6.00 -22.47 13.57
C GLY A 22 6.10 -23.96 13.39
N ARG A 23 5.73 -24.44 12.22
CA ARG A 23 5.88 -25.84 11.83
C ARG A 23 6.75 -25.93 10.59
N LEU A 24 7.84 -26.66 10.69
CA LEU A 24 8.72 -26.99 9.57
C LEU A 24 8.38 -28.39 9.10
N SER A 25 7.99 -28.53 7.83
CA SER A 25 7.72 -29.83 7.24
C SER A 25 8.75 -30.15 6.15
N ILE A 26 9.41 -31.29 6.26
CA ILE A 26 10.29 -31.81 5.22
C ILE A 26 9.51 -32.91 4.50
N VAL A 27 9.16 -32.65 3.25
CA VAL A 27 8.42 -33.60 2.41
C VAL A 27 9.43 -34.46 1.66
N LEU A 28 9.42 -35.74 1.95
CA LEU A 28 10.19 -36.78 1.25
C LEU A 28 9.24 -37.58 0.34
N PRO A 29 9.74 -38.28 -0.70
CA PRO A 29 8.87 -39.03 -1.59
C PRO A 29 7.97 -40.06 -0.90
N GLU A 30 8.42 -40.62 0.21
CA GLU A 30 7.70 -41.71 0.94
C GLU A 30 7.12 -41.25 2.29
N GLN A 31 7.51 -40.07 2.81
CA GLN A 31 7.04 -39.60 4.11
C GLN A 31 7.23 -38.08 4.27
N THR A 32 6.40 -37.46 5.11
CA THR A 32 6.57 -36.06 5.54
C THR A 32 7.04 -36.03 6.99
N LEU A 33 8.18 -35.43 7.22
CA LEU A 33 8.69 -35.18 8.57
C LEU A 33 8.29 -33.78 9.01
N THR A 34 7.59 -33.67 10.14
CA THR A 34 7.12 -32.38 10.66
C THR A 34 7.79 -32.07 11.99
N PHE A 35 8.36 -30.89 12.10
CA PHE A 35 9.01 -30.38 13.31
C PHE A 35 8.27 -29.15 13.80
N GLU A 36 7.99 -29.08 15.08
CA GLU A 36 7.51 -27.86 15.70
C GLU A 36 8.72 -26.98 16.09
N VAL A 37 8.73 -25.75 15.63
CA VAL A 37 9.76 -24.76 15.92
C VAL A 37 9.16 -23.69 16.82
N CYS A 38 9.79 -23.44 17.96
CA CYS A 38 9.42 -22.35 18.84
C CYS A 38 10.54 -21.30 18.85
N ALA A 39 10.24 -20.10 18.36
CA ALA A 39 11.12 -18.96 18.49
C ALA A 39 10.57 -18.02 19.57
N THR A 40 11.37 -17.76 20.60
CA THR A 40 10.99 -16.85 21.68
C THR A 40 11.67 -15.51 21.42
N THR A 41 10.88 -14.46 21.31
CA THR A 41 11.41 -13.10 21.46
C THR A 41 11.61 -12.84 22.94
N ASP A 42 12.72 -12.18 23.32
CA ASP A 42 12.85 -11.62 24.66
C ASP A 42 11.56 -10.87 24.95
N GLY A 43 10.85 -11.30 25.99
CA GLY A 43 9.51 -10.85 26.24
C GLY A 43 9.46 -9.34 26.19
N ALA A 44 8.54 -8.77 25.45
CA ALA A 44 8.25 -7.36 25.59
C ALA A 44 8.08 -7.16 27.10
N LYS A 45 8.94 -6.35 27.71
CA LYS A 45 8.73 -5.91 29.09
C LYS A 45 7.28 -5.46 29.11
N ALA A 46 6.48 -6.05 29.99
CA ALA A 46 5.10 -5.66 30.15
C ALA A 46 5.11 -4.14 30.27
N VAL A 47 4.59 -3.47 29.26
CA VAL A 47 4.56 -2.01 29.23
C VAL A 47 3.62 -1.64 30.36
N SER A 48 4.10 -0.90 31.35
CA SER A 48 3.25 -0.50 32.48
C SER A 48 2.08 0.34 31.95
N GLU A 49 0.95 0.25 32.60
CA GLU A 49 -0.25 1.03 32.26
C GLU A 49 0.09 2.54 32.25
N GLU A 50 0.86 3.00 33.20
CA GLU A 50 1.38 4.38 33.28
C GLU A 50 2.20 4.78 32.03
N HIS A 51 3.07 3.89 31.56
CA HIS A 51 3.85 4.17 30.34
C HIS A 51 2.98 4.26 29.08
N LEU A 52 1.97 3.41 28.98
CA LEU A 52 0.98 3.49 27.87
C LEU A 52 0.18 4.79 27.95
N GLU A 53 -0.24 5.19 29.15
CA GLU A 53 -0.97 6.43 29.39
C GLU A 53 -0.14 7.65 28.99
N LEU A 54 1.13 7.70 29.38
CA LEU A 54 2.06 8.76 28.96
C LEU A 54 2.27 8.79 27.44
N GLN A 55 2.41 7.63 26.80
CA GLN A 55 2.53 7.58 25.34
C GLN A 55 1.26 8.08 24.66
N CYS A 56 0.09 7.67 25.12
CA CYS A 56 -1.19 8.18 24.63
C CYS A 56 -1.31 9.70 24.83
N GLY A 57 -0.87 10.19 26.00
CA GLY A 57 -0.81 11.62 26.30
C GLY A 57 0.06 12.40 25.30
N ARG A 58 1.26 11.92 25.02
CA ARG A 58 2.17 12.53 24.02
C ARG A 58 1.56 12.55 22.62
N MET A 59 0.94 11.44 22.21
CA MET A 59 0.23 11.38 20.93
C MET A 59 -0.94 12.37 20.90
N ARG A 60 -1.70 12.48 21.98
CA ARG A 60 -2.82 13.41 22.10
C ARG A 60 -2.35 14.87 22.05
N LEU A 61 -1.25 15.21 22.71
CA LEU A 61 -0.65 16.55 22.63
C LEU A 61 -0.23 16.91 21.21
N ALA A 62 0.43 15.98 20.52
CA ALA A 62 0.81 16.18 19.13
C ALA A 62 -0.43 16.40 18.24
N GLN A 63 -1.48 15.59 18.43
CA GLN A 63 -2.71 15.72 17.67
C GLN A 63 -3.44 17.05 17.95
N LEU A 64 -3.50 17.50 19.22
CA LEU A 64 -4.07 18.79 19.58
C LEU A 64 -3.32 19.93 18.90
N TYR A 65 -1.99 19.88 18.87
CA TYR A 65 -1.18 20.88 18.19
C TYR A 65 -1.40 20.88 16.67
N ILE A 66 -1.50 19.70 16.05
CA ILE A 66 -1.83 19.54 14.63
C ILE A 66 -3.20 20.15 14.33
N ASP A 67 -4.21 19.82 15.12
CA ASP A 67 -5.58 20.30 14.94
C ASP A 67 -5.65 21.85 15.10
N TYR A 68 -4.89 22.41 16.03
CA TYR A 68 -4.76 23.86 16.18
C TYR A 68 -4.09 24.51 14.97
N ARG A 69 -2.95 23.98 14.53
CA ARG A 69 -2.22 24.53 13.38
C ARG A 69 -3.01 24.44 12.08
N LEU A 70 -3.81 23.38 11.90
CA LEU A 70 -4.69 23.18 10.75
C LEU A 70 -6.07 23.84 10.91
N LYS A 71 -6.24 24.68 11.95
CA LYS A 71 -7.48 25.43 12.23
C LYS A 71 -8.72 24.56 12.42
N LYS A 72 -8.56 23.31 12.85
CA LYS A 72 -9.66 22.43 13.23
C LYS A 72 -10.25 22.78 14.60
N ILE A 73 -9.44 23.33 15.48
CA ILE A 73 -9.85 23.83 16.81
C ILE A 73 -9.35 25.25 17.01
N VAL A 74 -10.07 26.03 17.82
CA VAL A 74 -9.70 27.39 18.14
C VAL A 74 -8.58 27.43 19.19
N THR A 75 -7.80 28.51 19.21
CA THR A 75 -6.65 28.70 20.10
C THR A 75 -6.96 28.44 21.58
N GLY A 76 -8.08 29.00 22.10
CA GLY A 76 -8.46 28.80 23.50
C GLY A 76 -8.78 27.35 23.84
N ALA A 77 -9.47 26.62 22.95
CA ALA A 77 -9.78 25.21 23.15
C ALA A 77 -8.52 24.35 23.12
N TRP A 78 -7.62 24.62 22.18
CA TRP A 78 -6.31 23.93 22.13
C TRP A 78 -5.49 24.17 23.39
N ALA A 79 -5.37 25.43 23.83
CA ALA A 79 -4.59 25.79 25.00
C ALA A 79 -5.15 25.13 26.26
N ASN A 80 -6.45 25.24 26.50
CA ASN A 80 -7.08 24.67 27.70
C ASN A 80 -6.94 23.14 27.75
N GLN A 81 -7.22 22.43 26.65
CA GLN A 81 -7.07 20.97 26.57
C GLN A 81 -5.60 20.54 26.75
N SER A 82 -4.67 21.29 26.14
CA SER A 82 -3.23 20.99 26.27
C SER A 82 -2.73 21.20 27.69
N VAL A 83 -3.14 22.29 28.36
CA VAL A 83 -2.77 22.57 29.76
C VAL A 83 -3.30 21.50 30.69
N GLU A 84 -4.57 21.10 30.56
CA GLU A 84 -5.18 20.06 31.39
C GLU A 84 -4.45 18.71 31.23
N LEU A 85 -4.15 18.33 29.98
CA LEU A 85 -3.41 17.10 29.69
C LEU A 85 -1.97 17.14 30.20
N LEU A 86 -1.29 18.29 30.04
CA LEU A 86 0.08 18.49 30.51
C LEU A 86 0.16 18.45 32.04
N ASP A 87 -0.81 19.03 32.76
CA ASP A 87 -0.88 18.96 34.22
C ASP A 87 -1.02 17.52 34.71
N HIS A 88 -1.82 16.72 34.03
CA HIS A 88 -1.94 15.29 34.31
C HIS A 88 -0.63 14.55 34.06
N MET A 89 0.02 14.79 32.90
CA MET A 89 1.29 14.15 32.54
C MET A 89 2.44 14.58 33.47
N MET A 90 2.47 15.85 33.90
CA MET A 90 3.45 16.34 34.88
C MET A 90 3.28 15.68 36.26
N ALA A 91 2.07 15.33 36.66
CA ALA A 91 1.82 14.58 37.89
C ALA A 91 2.32 13.14 37.78
N MET A 92 2.28 12.51 36.59
CA MET A 92 2.76 11.16 36.36
C MET A 92 4.28 11.09 36.17
N GLU A 93 4.89 12.08 35.51
CA GLU A 93 6.32 12.14 35.20
C GLU A 93 6.88 13.54 35.57
N PRO A 94 7.04 13.83 36.88
CA PRO A 94 7.47 15.17 37.36
C PRO A 94 8.87 15.58 36.90
N GLU A 95 9.70 14.62 36.51
CA GLU A 95 11.08 14.83 36.08
C GLU A 95 11.18 15.30 34.62
N CYS A 96 10.08 15.22 33.85
CA CYS A 96 10.06 15.63 32.45
C CYS A 96 9.86 17.15 32.34
N GLU A 97 10.95 17.89 32.27
CA GLU A 97 10.96 19.36 32.16
C GLU A 97 10.26 19.86 30.88
N MET A 98 10.22 19.02 29.84
CA MET A 98 9.57 19.38 28.57
C MET A 98 8.09 19.72 28.73
N TYR A 99 7.37 19.03 29.60
CA TYR A 99 5.93 19.29 29.79
C TYR A 99 5.64 20.68 30.33
N ALA A 100 6.49 21.15 31.25
CA ALA A 100 6.39 22.52 31.80
C ALA A 100 6.60 23.56 30.69
N LEU A 101 7.58 23.37 29.81
CA LEU A 101 7.84 24.26 28.68
C LEU A 101 6.71 24.21 27.64
N MET A 102 6.15 23.04 27.34
CA MET A 102 4.97 22.91 26.46
C MET A 102 3.75 23.63 27.05
N LYS A 103 3.54 23.54 28.38
CA LYS A 103 2.48 24.27 29.07
C LYS A 103 2.70 25.79 28.94
N ALA A 104 3.93 26.26 29.14
CA ALA A 104 4.27 27.68 28.97
C ALA A 104 3.99 28.13 27.53
N GLN A 105 4.31 27.34 26.52
CA GLN A 105 3.96 27.69 25.13
C GLN A 105 2.45 27.83 24.93
N ALA A 106 1.66 26.91 25.42
CA ALA A 106 0.21 26.95 25.31
C ALA A 106 -0.35 28.23 25.96
N LEU A 107 0.16 28.60 27.15
CA LEU A 107 -0.22 29.81 27.86
C LEU A 107 0.20 31.09 27.11
N ILE A 108 1.42 31.14 26.55
CA ILE A 108 1.89 32.27 25.76
C ILE A 108 0.99 32.50 24.55
N VAL A 109 0.69 31.48 23.80
CA VAL A 109 -0.15 31.52 22.60
C VAL A 109 -1.58 31.95 22.98
N ASN A 110 -2.08 31.52 24.14
CA ASN A 110 -3.38 31.88 24.68
C ASN A 110 -3.38 33.28 25.36
N ARG A 111 -2.30 34.06 25.21
CA ARG A 111 -2.12 35.39 25.78
C ARG A 111 -2.02 35.47 27.32
N GLN A 112 -1.78 34.36 27.98
CA GLN A 112 -1.56 34.25 29.44
C GLN A 112 -0.06 34.35 29.76
N LYS A 113 0.58 35.42 29.30
CA LYS A 113 2.04 35.60 29.37
C LYS A 113 2.58 35.62 30.80
N GLN A 114 1.82 36.09 31.75
CA GLN A 114 2.26 36.20 33.15
C GLN A 114 2.38 34.83 33.78
N GLU A 115 1.40 33.97 33.60
CA GLU A 115 1.43 32.58 34.09
C GLU A 115 2.57 31.80 33.44
N ALA A 116 2.74 31.95 32.11
CA ALA A 116 3.85 31.37 31.39
C ALA A 116 5.21 31.82 31.92
N SER A 117 5.37 33.12 32.24
CA SER A 117 6.62 33.66 32.78
C SER A 117 6.99 33.03 34.12
N TRP A 118 6.03 32.80 35.00
CA TRP A 118 6.30 32.08 36.27
C TRP A 118 6.82 30.68 36.05
N ILE A 119 6.23 29.90 35.16
CA ILE A 119 6.69 28.55 34.81
C ILE A 119 8.11 28.60 34.23
N MET A 120 8.36 29.56 33.36
CA MET A 120 9.67 29.72 32.71
C MET A 120 10.77 30.15 33.67
N GLU A 121 10.47 31.02 34.62
CA GLU A 121 11.40 31.45 35.68
C GLU A 121 11.72 30.29 36.64
N ASP A 122 10.74 29.46 36.96
CA ASP A 122 10.92 28.26 37.78
C ASP A 122 11.79 27.26 37.07
N TYR A 123 11.53 26.97 35.80
CA TYR A 123 12.41 26.15 34.96
C TYR A 123 13.83 26.68 34.93
N LYS A 124 14.03 27.98 34.67
CA LYS A 124 15.35 28.61 34.60
C LYS A 124 16.15 28.45 35.91
N ARG A 125 15.47 28.56 37.04
CA ARG A 125 16.08 28.39 38.36
C ARG A 125 16.52 26.93 38.63
N GLY A 126 15.71 25.96 38.16
CA GLY A 126 15.97 24.53 38.31
C GLY A 126 16.98 23.98 37.31
N CYS A 127 17.12 24.61 36.17
CA CYS A 127 17.94 24.12 35.06
C CYS A 127 19.44 24.18 35.37
N ARG A 128 20.05 23.01 35.50
CA ARG A 128 21.50 22.86 35.77
C ARG A 128 22.33 22.77 34.50
N ASP A 129 21.80 22.14 33.49
CA ASP A 129 22.44 21.95 32.18
C ASP A 129 21.78 22.80 31.11
N ARG A 130 22.51 23.77 30.58
CA ARG A 130 22.06 24.70 29.54
C ARG A 130 22.53 24.28 28.15
N GLU A 131 23.09 23.09 27.98
CA GLU A 131 23.52 22.56 26.69
C GLU A 131 22.51 21.57 26.08
N THR A 132 21.32 21.49 26.68
CA THR A 132 20.25 20.55 26.30
C THR A 132 19.30 21.15 25.25
N PRO A 133 18.62 20.33 24.46
CA PRO A 133 17.55 20.77 23.58
C PRO A 133 16.41 21.51 24.31
N GLU A 134 16.10 21.11 25.54
CA GLU A 134 15.10 21.74 26.41
C GLU A 134 15.47 23.20 26.74
N TRP A 135 16.74 23.47 26.97
CA TRP A 135 17.21 24.84 27.15
C TRP A 135 17.00 25.67 25.89
N GLY A 136 17.26 25.11 24.72
CA GLY A 136 16.96 25.75 23.44
C GLY A 136 15.46 26.05 23.28
N TYR A 137 14.59 25.16 23.73
CA TYR A 137 13.16 25.39 23.74
C TYR A 137 12.74 26.51 24.69
N TYR A 138 13.33 26.58 25.87
CA TYR A 138 13.17 27.70 26.79
C TYR A 138 13.56 29.04 26.14
N LEU A 139 14.72 29.11 25.48
CA LEU A 139 15.15 30.31 24.74
C LEU A 139 14.17 30.69 23.64
N TYR A 140 13.65 29.72 22.89
CA TYR A 140 12.61 29.97 21.91
C TYR A 140 11.34 30.57 22.52
N LEU A 141 10.88 30.08 23.67
CA LEU A 141 9.74 30.64 24.38
C LEU A 141 10.00 32.07 24.82
N CYS A 142 11.23 32.42 25.20
CA CYS A 142 11.63 33.78 25.49
C CYS A 142 11.42 34.71 24.29
N THR A 143 11.70 34.23 23.06
CA THR A 143 11.46 35.02 21.81
C THR A 143 9.98 35.25 21.53
N LEU A 144 9.10 34.37 22.04
CA LEU A 144 7.64 34.54 21.89
C LEU A 144 7.06 35.61 22.83
N ILE A 145 7.73 35.83 23.98
CA ILE A 145 7.35 36.84 24.99
C ILE A 145 7.91 38.19 24.60
N GLU A 146 9.22 38.28 24.40
CA GLU A 146 9.94 39.48 23.99
C GLU A 146 10.33 39.37 22.52
N ARG A 147 9.73 40.22 21.69
CA ARG A 147 9.86 40.16 20.21
C ARG A 147 10.76 41.27 19.64
N GLU A 148 11.55 41.90 20.47
CA GLU A 148 12.50 42.92 20.01
C GLU A 148 13.54 42.21 19.09
N PRO A 149 13.75 42.69 17.83
CA PRO A 149 14.56 41.97 16.85
C PRO A 149 15.97 41.65 17.31
N SER A 150 16.68 42.58 17.95
CA SER A 150 18.05 42.34 18.42
C SER A 150 18.13 41.25 19.50
N TYR A 151 17.10 41.18 20.34
CA TYR A 151 16.98 40.15 21.35
C TYR A 151 16.69 38.79 20.74
N VAL A 152 15.78 38.72 19.76
CA VAL A 152 15.46 37.48 19.02
C VAL A 152 16.68 36.98 18.27
N ASP A 153 17.44 37.87 17.60
CA ASP A 153 18.64 37.49 16.87
C ASP A 153 19.71 36.87 17.82
N LYS A 154 19.93 37.51 18.96
CA LYS A 154 20.86 37.01 19.97
C LYS A 154 20.48 35.58 20.45
N LEU A 155 19.20 35.34 20.77
CA LEU A 155 18.74 34.03 21.22
C LEU A 155 18.78 33.00 20.09
N THR A 156 18.52 33.44 18.85
CA THR A 156 18.66 32.57 17.67
C THR A 156 20.10 32.09 17.52
N ASP A 157 21.09 32.97 17.68
CA ASP A 157 22.51 32.61 17.64
C ASP A 157 22.88 31.59 18.75
N GLU A 158 22.33 31.76 19.95
CA GLU A 158 22.53 30.80 21.03
C GLU A 158 21.91 29.43 20.71
N ILE A 159 20.72 29.40 20.12
CA ILE A 159 20.05 28.16 19.70
C ILE A 159 20.81 27.50 18.56
N GLU A 160 21.38 28.27 17.61
CA GLU A 160 22.25 27.73 16.55
C GLU A 160 23.49 27.04 17.13
N LEU A 161 24.09 27.60 18.17
CA LEU A 161 25.23 26.97 18.86
C LEU A 161 24.81 25.66 19.58
N LEU A 162 23.64 25.65 20.22
CA LEU A 162 23.08 24.45 20.80
C LEU A 162 22.80 23.37 19.75
N PHE A 163 22.28 23.75 18.60
CA PHE A 163 22.01 22.83 17.49
C PHE A 163 23.29 22.23 16.94
N LYS A 164 24.38 23.00 16.84
CA LYS A 164 25.71 22.46 16.47
C LYS A 164 26.22 21.40 17.44
N LYS A 165 25.92 21.55 18.75
CA LYS A 165 26.25 20.55 19.77
C LYS A 165 25.30 19.35 19.77
N ASN A 166 24.03 19.55 19.37
CA ASN A 166 22.98 18.55 19.33
C ASN A 166 22.40 18.40 17.91
N PRO A 167 23.19 18.01 16.90
CA PRO A 167 22.78 18.07 15.48
C PRO A 167 21.66 17.08 15.10
N LYS A 168 21.37 16.11 15.97
CA LYS A 168 20.28 15.13 15.80
C LYS A 168 18.98 15.53 16.49
N SER A 169 18.94 16.69 17.17
CA SER A 169 17.74 17.15 17.83
C SER A 169 16.70 17.70 16.86
N SER A 170 15.64 16.94 16.64
CA SER A 170 14.50 17.38 15.85
C SER A 170 13.77 18.57 16.45
N LEU A 171 13.83 18.72 17.79
CA LEU A 171 13.25 19.86 18.51
C LEU A 171 13.98 21.15 18.16
N LEU A 172 15.30 21.18 18.26
CA LEU A 172 16.08 22.37 17.91
C LEU A 172 15.94 22.71 16.42
N PHE A 173 15.94 21.71 15.56
CA PHE A 173 15.66 21.94 14.14
C PHE A 173 14.27 22.54 13.91
N TRP A 174 13.23 21.99 14.56
CA TRP A 174 11.87 22.53 14.49
C TRP A 174 11.79 23.99 14.95
N ILE A 175 12.46 24.34 16.05
CA ILE A 175 12.56 25.72 16.55
C ILE A 175 13.19 26.64 15.50
N LEU A 176 14.30 26.22 14.90
CA LEU A 176 15.01 27.00 13.89
C LEU A 176 14.21 27.20 12.60
N LEU A 177 13.23 26.35 12.32
CA LEU A 177 12.30 26.60 11.20
C LEU A 177 11.51 27.89 11.36
N PHE A 178 11.30 28.35 12.58
CA PHE A 178 10.58 29.59 12.89
C PHE A 178 11.49 30.81 13.13
N LEU A 179 12.76 30.59 13.46
CA LEU A 179 13.69 31.66 13.82
C LEU A 179 14.63 32.06 12.71
N ARG A 180 15.02 31.13 11.82
CA ARG A 180 15.93 31.45 10.73
C ARG A 180 15.31 32.40 9.71
N GLU A 181 15.92 33.54 9.50
CA GLU A 181 15.50 34.52 8.51
C GLU A 181 15.42 33.91 7.10
N SER A 182 16.37 33.07 6.74
CA SER A 182 16.41 32.37 5.45
C SER A 182 15.18 31.51 5.18
N TYR A 183 14.52 31.00 6.21
CA TYR A 183 13.28 30.21 6.09
C TYR A 183 12.04 31.11 6.10
N TYR A 184 12.10 32.26 6.75
CA TYR A 184 11.02 33.24 6.71
C TYR A 184 10.79 33.81 5.31
N TYR A 185 11.87 34.12 4.61
CA TYR A 185 11.81 34.68 3.24
C TYR A 185 11.78 33.64 2.12
N SER A 186 11.94 32.36 2.41
CA SER A 186 11.97 31.31 1.39
C SER A 186 11.33 30.01 1.85
N SER A 187 10.04 29.84 1.55
CA SER A 187 9.31 28.59 1.74
C SER A 187 9.96 27.40 1.03
N PRO A 188 10.50 27.54 -0.20
CA PRO A 188 11.21 26.42 -0.84
C PRO A 188 12.46 25.95 -0.07
N ARG A 189 13.22 26.87 0.52
CA ARG A 189 14.38 26.49 1.36
C ARG A 189 13.96 25.78 2.64
N LYS A 190 12.91 26.25 3.28
CA LYS A 190 12.33 25.63 4.47
C LYS A 190 11.83 24.21 4.15
N TYR A 191 11.08 24.07 3.06
CA TYR A 191 10.55 22.78 2.59
C TYR A 191 11.67 21.78 2.33
N LYS A 192 12.72 22.19 1.61
CA LYS A 192 13.88 21.36 1.32
C LYS A 192 14.70 20.99 2.56
N ALA A 193 14.78 21.88 3.56
CA ALA A 193 15.45 21.58 4.82
C ALA A 193 14.71 20.48 5.61
N ILE A 194 13.39 20.50 5.60
CA ILE A 194 12.56 19.45 6.24
C ILE A 194 12.70 18.14 5.48
N GLU A 195 12.80 18.17 4.14
CA GLU A 195 13.04 16.98 3.30
C GLU A 195 14.23 16.17 3.82
N ALA A 196 15.37 16.81 4.05
CA ALA A 196 16.56 16.13 4.53
C ALA A 196 16.35 15.37 5.86
N TRP A 197 15.53 15.90 6.75
CA TRP A 197 15.19 15.26 8.02
C TRP A 197 14.25 14.08 7.86
N ILE A 198 13.20 14.24 7.07
CA ILE A 198 12.21 13.17 6.83
C ILE A 198 12.83 12.03 6.03
N GLU A 199 13.64 12.31 5.02
CA GLU A 199 14.37 11.29 4.26
C GLU A 199 15.45 10.62 5.11
N GLY A 200 16.05 11.34 6.04
CA GLY A 200 16.97 10.81 7.05
C GLY A 200 16.32 9.90 8.11
N GLY A 201 15.01 9.66 8.02
CA GLY A 201 14.28 8.74 8.90
C GLY A 201 13.61 9.41 10.09
N CYS A 202 13.57 10.74 10.17
CA CYS A 202 12.83 11.43 11.23
C CYS A 202 11.32 11.21 11.08
N SER A 203 10.68 10.71 12.13
CA SER A 203 9.24 10.44 12.19
C SER A 203 8.45 11.46 13.03
N SER A 204 9.06 12.59 13.38
CA SER A 204 8.42 13.63 14.20
C SER A 204 7.14 14.14 13.52
N PRO A 205 5.97 14.03 14.16
CA PRO A 205 4.71 14.52 13.60
C PRO A 205 4.73 16.05 13.40
N TYR A 206 5.52 16.76 14.17
CA TYR A 206 5.68 18.22 14.06
C TYR A 206 6.41 18.62 12.77
N LEU A 207 7.41 17.86 12.34
CA LEU A 207 8.09 18.13 11.07
C LEU A 207 7.21 17.77 9.87
N TYR A 208 6.43 16.70 9.94
CA TYR A 208 5.43 16.40 8.91
C TYR A 208 4.36 17.49 8.82
N LEU A 209 3.89 17.99 9.96
CA LEU A 209 2.96 19.11 10.00
C LEU A 209 3.53 20.36 9.31
N GLU A 210 4.77 20.74 9.63
CA GLU A 210 5.38 21.94 9.04
C GLU A 210 5.61 21.78 7.53
N SER A 211 6.03 20.59 7.09
CA SER A 211 6.15 20.28 5.67
C SER A 211 4.80 20.38 4.95
N TYR A 212 3.78 19.75 5.51
CA TYR A 212 2.43 19.81 4.97
C TYR A 212 1.87 21.25 4.97
N TYR A 213 2.10 22.00 6.04
CA TYR A 213 1.63 23.38 6.15
C TYR A 213 2.15 24.24 5.00
N LEU A 214 3.40 24.06 4.58
CA LEU A 214 3.98 24.78 3.45
C LEU A 214 3.28 24.46 2.13
N ILE A 215 3.02 23.19 1.81
CA ILE A 215 2.31 22.79 0.59
C ILE A 215 0.81 23.09 0.65
N TRP A 216 0.25 23.18 1.86
CA TRP A 216 -1.12 23.61 2.06
C TRP A 216 -1.29 25.11 1.76
N GLN A 217 -0.30 25.92 2.14
CA GLN A 217 -0.27 27.37 1.81
C GLN A 217 0.01 27.61 0.34
N ASP A 218 0.92 26.84 -0.24
CA ASP A 218 1.34 26.93 -1.64
C ASP A 218 1.50 25.53 -2.25
N PRO A 219 0.45 24.99 -2.89
CA PRO A 219 0.53 23.67 -3.55
C PRO A 219 1.60 23.56 -4.63
N TYR A 220 2.05 24.66 -5.23
CA TYR A 220 3.09 24.66 -6.25
C TYR A 220 4.50 24.37 -5.71
N LEU A 221 4.69 24.36 -4.39
CA LEU A 221 5.90 23.82 -3.78
C LEU A 221 6.06 22.31 -4.02
N LEU A 222 4.95 21.61 -4.21
CA LEU A 222 4.93 20.24 -4.65
C LEU A 222 5.26 20.19 -6.15
N THR A 223 6.52 19.91 -6.49
CA THR A 223 7.02 19.92 -7.87
C THR A 223 7.22 18.54 -8.46
N ARG A 224 7.16 17.50 -7.64
CA ARG A 224 7.31 16.09 -8.02
C ARG A 224 6.57 15.18 -7.03
N LEU A 225 6.43 13.92 -7.37
CA LEU A 225 5.86 12.87 -6.51
C LEU A 225 6.96 11.85 -6.14
N GLY A 226 8.01 12.33 -5.49
CA GLY A 226 9.12 11.50 -4.99
C GLY A 226 8.86 10.93 -3.61
N THR A 227 9.86 10.26 -3.03
CA THR A 227 9.73 9.56 -1.74
C THR A 227 9.32 10.48 -0.60
N TYR A 228 9.92 11.66 -0.52
CA TYR A 228 9.59 12.66 0.50
C TYR A 228 8.17 13.18 0.35
N GLU A 229 7.82 13.59 -0.84
CA GLU A 229 6.51 14.15 -1.16
C GLU A 229 5.40 13.12 -0.86
N LEU A 230 5.61 11.86 -1.22
CA LEU A 230 4.67 10.78 -0.91
C LEU A 230 4.52 10.52 0.60
N LYS A 231 5.59 10.64 1.38
CA LYS A 231 5.52 10.53 2.84
C LYS A 231 4.65 11.65 3.43
N VAL A 232 4.85 12.89 2.99
CA VAL A 232 4.07 14.04 3.47
C VAL A 232 2.61 13.96 3.05
N LEU A 233 2.34 13.59 1.80
CA LEU A 233 0.97 13.41 1.28
C LEU A 233 0.25 12.24 1.97
N ARG A 234 0.95 11.15 2.26
CA ARG A 234 0.40 10.03 3.03
C ARG A 234 0.05 10.45 4.46
N TRP A 235 0.89 11.28 5.09
CA TRP A 235 0.57 11.86 6.38
C TRP A 235 -0.69 12.74 6.29
N ALA A 236 -0.78 13.61 5.29
CA ALA A 236 -1.95 14.46 5.05
C ALA A 236 -3.24 13.64 4.83
N MET A 237 -3.14 12.57 4.06
CA MET A 237 -4.24 11.62 3.84
C MET A 237 -4.72 11.00 5.15
N ARG A 238 -3.80 10.52 5.99
CA ARG A 238 -4.12 9.92 7.31
C ARG A 238 -4.73 10.91 8.28
N GLN A 239 -4.35 12.18 8.19
CA GLN A 239 -4.94 13.28 8.97
C GLN A 239 -6.28 13.76 8.41
N GLY A 240 -6.68 13.27 7.24
CA GLY A 240 -7.91 13.71 6.57
C GLY A 240 -7.89 15.18 6.15
N VAL A 241 -6.73 15.71 5.77
CA VAL A 241 -6.51 17.11 5.43
C VAL A 241 -6.04 17.34 4.00
N LEU A 242 -6.16 16.33 3.15
CA LEU A 242 -5.86 16.49 1.73
C LEU A 242 -6.89 17.45 1.11
N THR A 243 -6.40 18.54 0.52
CA THR A 243 -7.26 19.59 -0.08
C THR A 243 -7.50 19.34 -1.57
N LYS A 244 -8.52 20.02 -2.12
CA LYS A 244 -8.82 19.98 -3.54
C LYS A 244 -7.64 20.52 -4.37
N GLU A 245 -7.01 21.59 -3.95
CA GLU A 245 -5.86 22.21 -4.61
C GLU A 245 -4.65 21.28 -4.65
N LEU A 246 -4.40 20.54 -3.55
CA LEU A 246 -3.35 19.52 -3.52
C LEU A 246 -3.70 18.34 -4.41
N ALA A 247 -4.96 17.90 -4.44
CA ALA A 247 -5.40 16.85 -5.34
C ALA A 247 -5.19 17.23 -6.82
N GLN A 248 -5.48 18.48 -7.17
CA GLN A 248 -5.23 19.02 -8.51
C GLN A 248 -3.74 19.06 -8.85
N GLN A 249 -2.90 19.45 -7.89
CA GLN A 249 -1.44 19.46 -8.10
C GLN A 249 -0.87 18.03 -8.25
N ILE A 250 -1.37 17.08 -7.47
CA ILE A 250 -1.02 15.65 -7.64
C ILE A 250 -1.40 15.19 -9.05
N ARG A 251 -2.61 15.50 -9.52
CA ARG A 251 -3.07 15.19 -10.87
C ARG A 251 -2.13 15.77 -11.93
N HIS A 252 -1.70 17.01 -11.75
CA HIS A 252 -0.79 17.69 -12.69
C HIS A 252 0.58 17.00 -12.78
N LEU A 253 1.10 16.51 -11.66
CA LEU A 253 2.40 15.84 -11.57
C LEU A 253 2.37 14.35 -11.94
N LEU A 254 1.20 13.73 -11.90
CA LEU A 254 1.04 12.30 -12.11
C LEU A 254 1.56 11.80 -13.47
N PRO A 255 1.46 12.54 -14.59
CA PRO A 255 2.02 12.13 -15.88
C PRO A 255 3.53 11.85 -15.89
N GLU A 256 4.27 12.44 -14.97
CA GLU A 256 5.73 12.26 -14.85
C GLU A 256 6.12 10.97 -14.12
N VAL A 257 5.19 10.35 -13.40
CA VAL A 257 5.45 9.13 -12.63
C VAL A 257 5.45 7.91 -13.55
N ARG A 258 6.53 7.14 -13.53
CA ARG A 258 6.74 5.94 -14.37
C ARG A 258 6.69 4.64 -13.59
N GLU A 259 6.85 4.70 -12.28
CA GLU A 259 6.93 3.52 -11.43
C GLU A 259 5.63 3.26 -10.69
N LYS A 260 5.31 1.98 -10.52
CA LYS A 260 4.19 1.53 -9.69
C LYS A 260 4.51 1.78 -8.22
N SER A 261 3.62 2.46 -7.51
CA SER A 261 3.75 2.75 -6.08
C SER A 261 2.43 2.50 -5.35
N ARG A 262 2.46 1.62 -4.36
CA ARG A 262 1.30 1.36 -3.50
C ARG A 262 0.91 2.59 -2.69
N VAL A 263 1.91 3.32 -2.18
CA VAL A 263 1.68 4.56 -1.41
C VAL A 263 1.01 5.61 -2.26
N LEU A 264 1.49 5.81 -3.50
CA LEU A 264 0.86 6.75 -4.43
C LEU A 264 -0.57 6.34 -4.76
N TYR A 265 -0.82 5.06 -4.97
CA TYR A 265 -2.17 4.56 -5.21
C TYR A 265 -3.14 4.90 -4.07
N GLU A 266 -2.75 4.67 -2.81
CA GLU A 266 -3.56 5.05 -1.64
C GLU A 266 -3.84 6.56 -1.60
N ILE A 267 -2.85 7.38 -1.95
CA ILE A 267 -3.01 8.84 -2.04
C ILE A 267 -3.97 9.22 -3.17
N LEU A 268 -3.90 8.55 -4.32
CA LEU A 268 -4.80 8.80 -5.45
C LEU A 268 -6.25 8.44 -5.13
N GLU A 269 -6.49 7.38 -4.37
CA GLU A 269 -7.83 7.06 -3.86
C GLU A 269 -8.38 8.20 -2.99
N ALA A 270 -7.57 8.73 -2.08
CA ALA A 270 -7.96 9.86 -1.24
C ALA A 270 -8.13 11.15 -2.05
N ALA A 271 -7.28 11.40 -3.04
CA ALA A 271 -7.38 12.55 -3.93
C ALA A 271 -8.68 12.52 -4.75
N TYR A 272 -9.09 11.36 -5.24
CA TYR A 272 -10.36 11.21 -5.95
C TYR A 272 -11.57 11.43 -5.04
N GLN A 273 -11.50 11.04 -3.76
CA GLN A 273 -12.58 11.34 -2.80
C GLN A 273 -12.75 12.85 -2.57
N VAL A 274 -11.66 13.60 -2.60
CA VAL A 274 -11.67 15.07 -2.42
C VAL A 274 -12.08 15.79 -3.71
N GLU A 275 -11.67 15.28 -4.86
CA GLU A 275 -11.99 15.82 -6.19
C GLU A 275 -12.47 14.69 -7.13
N PRO A 276 -13.74 14.25 -7.03
CA PRO A 276 -14.31 13.18 -7.83
C PRO A 276 -14.71 13.66 -9.23
N GLU A 277 -13.77 14.26 -9.96
CA GLU A 277 -14.00 14.83 -11.28
C GLU A 277 -13.41 13.93 -12.39
N GLU A 278 -13.91 14.09 -13.61
CA GLU A 278 -13.52 13.29 -14.79
C GLU A 278 -12.02 13.38 -15.05
N GLU A 279 -11.43 14.56 -14.90
CA GLU A 279 -10.00 14.77 -15.11
C GLU A 279 -9.14 14.02 -14.11
N MET A 280 -9.55 13.93 -12.85
CA MET A 280 -8.86 13.14 -11.85
C MET A 280 -8.96 11.65 -12.16
N LEU A 281 -10.13 11.16 -12.51
CA LEU A 281 -10.34 9.77 -12.88
C LEU A 281 -9.54 9.40 -14.13
N SER A 282 -9.51 10.26 -15.14
CA SER A 282 -8.70 10.08 -16.34
C SER A 282 -7.21 10.00 -16.02
N ALA A 283 -6.72 10.87 -15.16
CA ALA A 283 -5.32 10.86 -14.73
C ALA A 283 -4.96 9.59 -13.96
N ILE A 284 -5.83 9.11 -13.05
CA ILE A 284 -5.63 7.86 -12.32
C ILE A 284 -5.61 6.67 -13.28
N CYS A 285 -6.57 6.54 -14.16
CA CYS A 285 -6.61 5.47 -15.17
C CYS A 285 -5.36 5.50 -16.05
N ALA A 286 -4.93 6.68 -16.52
CA ALA A 286 -3.73 6.83 -17.32
C ALA A 286 -2.47 6.39 -16.58
N TYR A 287 -2.36 6.71 -15.29
CA TYR A 287 -1.26 6.25 -14.43
C TYR A 287 -1.26 4.73 -14.27
N LEU A 288 -2.42 4.14 -13.96
CA LEU A 288 -2.55 2.70 -13.77
C LEU A 288 -2.23 1.92 -15.05
N ILE A 289 -2.66 2.41 -16.22
CA ILE A 289 -2.34 1.81 -17.52
C ILE A 289 -0.83 1.91 -17.81
N ARG A 290 -0.25 3.09 -17.63
CA ARG A 290 1.19 3.33 -17.86
C ARG A 290 2.09 2.46 -16.97
N THR A 291 1.67 2.19 -15.76
CA THR A 291 2.39 1.35 -14.79
C THR A 291 1.95 -0.11 -14.82
N GLN A 292 1.12 -0.50 -15.79
CA GLN A 292 0.63 -1.87 -16.00
C GLN A 292 -0.05 -2.48 -14.76
N CYS A 293 -0.90 -1.72 -14.11
CA CYS A 293 -1.70 -2.15 -12.97
C CYS A 293 -2.96 -2.89 -13.44
N TYR A 294 -2.82 -4.18 -13.73
CA TYR A 294 -3.91 -5.03 -14.25
C TYR A 294 -4.44 -6.05 -13.23
N GLU A 295 -4.02 -5.95 -11.97
CA GLU A 295 -4.58 -6.75 -10.89
C GLU A 295 -6.06 -6.40 -10.65
N THR A 296 -6.84 -7.36 -10.16
CA THR A 296 -8.29 -7.21 -9.98
C THR A 296 -8.68 -6.06 -9.05
N GLU A 297 -7.81 -5.67 -8.13
CA GLU A 297 -8.04 -4.54 -7.22
C GLU A 297 -8.17 -3.19 -7.95
N TYR A 298 -7.57 -3.06 -9.14
CA TYR A 298 -7.62 -1.83 -9.94
C TYR A 298 -8.78 -1.79 -10.93
N HIS A 299 -9.47 -2.92 -11.12
CA HIS A 299 -10.55 -3.07 -12.11
C HIS A 299 -11.65 -2.01 -11.97
N ARG A 300 -12.02 -1.68 -10.74
CA ARG A 300 -13.04 -0.65 -10.44
C ARG A 300 -12.76 0.71 -11.06
N TRP A 301 -11.47 1.08 -11.23
CA TRP A 301 -11.10 2.36 -11.86
C TRP A 301 -11.37 2.34 -13.35
N TYR A 302 -11.05 1.25 -14.02
CA TYR A 302 -11.32 1.08 -15.43
C TYR A 302 -12.83 0.99 -15.72
N GLU A 303 -13.55 0.26 -14.88
CA GLU A 303 -15.01 0.18 -14.95
C GLU A 303 -15.65 1.57 -14.81
N LEU A 304 -15.26 2.33 -13.79
CA LEU A 304 -15.74 3.70 -13.57
C LEU A 304 -15.37 4.63 -14.76
N GLY A 305 -14.17 4.48 -15.30
CA GLY A 305 -13.74 5.23 -16.49
C GLY A 305 -14.60 4.96 -17.71
N ILE A 306 -15.02 3.72 -17.91
CA ILE A 306 -15.92 3.32 -19.01
C ILE A 306 -17.33 3.86 -18.76
N GLU A 307 -17.85 3.75 -17.56
CA GLU A 307 -19.18 4.29 -17.18
C GLU A 307 -19.25 5.79 -17.40
N GLN A 308 -18.21 6.53 -17.06
CA GLN A 308 -18.11 7.97 -17.28
C GLN A 308 -17.66 8.35 -18.70
N LYS A 309 -17.49 7.35 -19.58
CA LYS A 309 -17.13 7.52 -21.00
C LYS A 309 -15.84 8.29 -21.24
N ILE A 310 -14.85 8.06 -20.37
CA ILE A 310 -13.52 8.67 -20.52
C ILE A 310 -12.85 8.18 -21.80
N ARG A 311 -12.27 9.11 -22.54
CA ARG A 311 -11.52 8.83 -23.76
C ARG A 311 -10.05 8.67 -23.44
N LEU A 312 -9.63 7.43 -23.22
CA LEU A 312 -8.25 7.11 -22.86
C LEU A 312 -7.79 5.87 -23.65
N THR A 313 -6.65 5.99 -24.32
CA THR A 313 -6.05 4.87 -25.04
C THR A 313 -5.66 3.76 -24.06
N GLY A 314 -6.02 2.53 -24.35
CA GLY A 314 -5.71 1.36 -23.51
C GLY A 314 -6.72 1.11 -22.38
N LEU A 315 -7.76 1.93 -22.24
CA LEU A 315 -8.73 1.76 -21.14
C LEU A 315 -9.54 0.46 -21.26
N TYR A 316 -9.98 0.12 -22.49
CA TYR A 316 -10.76 -1.09 -22.72
C TYR A 316 -9.91 -2.36 -22.56
N GLU A 317 -8.67 -2.32 -23.02
CA GLU A 317 -7.68 -3.39 -22.81
C GLU A 317 -7.40 -3.60 -21.31
N ALA A 318 -7.19 -2.51 -20.58
CA ALA A 318 -6.98 -2.56 -19.15
C ALA A 318 -8.19 -3.11 -18.39
N TYR A 319 -9.40 -2.76 -18.80
CA TYR A 319 -10.63 -3.33 -18.27
C TYR A 319 -10.64 -4.86 -18.44
N LEU A 320 -10.36 -5.36 -19.64
CA LEU A 320 -10.34 -6.80 -19.91
C LEU A 320 -9.23 -7.53 -19.14
N MET A 321 -8.04 -6.96 -19.07
CA MET A 321 -6.90 -7.57 -18.40
C MET A 321 -7.05 -7.63 -16.87
N SER A 322 -7.82 -6.73 -16.30
CA SER A 322 -8.04 -6.64 -14.85
C SER A 322 -9.28 -7.38 -14.34
N LEU A 323 -10.07 -7.98 -15.24
CA LEU A 323 -11.19 -8.85 -14.86
C LEU A 323 -10.71 -10.05 -14.05
N ASP A 324 -11.52 -10.47 -13.08
CA ASP A 324 -11.29 -11.75 -12.38
C ASP A 324 -11.48 -12.89 -13.40
N ALA A 325 -10.52 -13.80 -13.48
CA ALA A 325 -10.55 -14.93 -14.41
C ALA A 325 -11.76 -15.86 -14.23
N ARG A 326 -12.40 -15.80 -13.04
CA ARG A 326 -13.60 -16.58 -12.72
C ARG A 326 -14.90 -15.93 -13.23
N GLU A 327 -14.86 -14.64 -13.57
CA GLU A 327 -16.02 -13.98 -14.13
C GLU A 327 -16.20 -14.32 -15.61
N VAL A 328 -17.33 -14.93 -15.91
CA VAL A 328 -17.72 -15.28 -17.28
C VAL A 328 -18.98 -14.50 -17.64
N GLY A 329 -18.83 -13.49 -18.47
CA GLY A 329 -19.92 -12.59 -18.89
C GLY A 329 -19.82 -11.20 -18.25
N GLY A 330 -20.78 -10.35 -18.54
CA GLY A 330 -20.89 -9.01 -17.95
C GLY A 330 -20.03 -7.92 -18.61
N VAL A 331 -19.26 -8.22 -19.65
CA VAL A 331 -18.49 -7.19 -20.38
C VAL A 331 -19.43 -6.22 -21.09
N PRO A 332 -19.27 -4.90 -20.90
CA PRO A 332 -20.13 -3.89 -21.50
C PRO A 332 -20.17 -3.97 -23.05
N ARG A 333 -21.35 -3.76 -23.62
CA ARG A 333 -21.53 -3.82 -25.07
C ARG A 333 -20.58 -2.90 -25.85
N MET A 334 -20.23 -1.75 -25.26
CA MET A 334 -19.27 -0.82 -25.86
C MET A 334 -17.89 -1.46 -26.09
N ILE A 335 -17.40 -2.20 -25.12
CA ILE A 335 -16.12 -2.92 -25.20
C ILE A 335 -16.22 -4.03 -26.23
N GLN A 336 -17.30 -4.81 -26.21
CA GLN A 336 -17.53 -5.86 -27.20
C GLN A 336 -17.54 -5.31 -28.63
N MET A 337 -18.20 -4.19 -28.84
CA MET A 337 -18.25 -3.53 -30.18
C MET A 337 -16.89 -2.98 -30.59
N TYR A 338 -16.14 -2.40 -29.67
CA TYR A 338 -14.80 -1.86 -29.94
C TYR A 338 -13.87 -2.96 -30.46
N PHE A 339 -13.81 -4.08 -29.75
CA PHE A 339 -12.90 -5.18 -30.09
C PHE A 339 -13.37 -6.08 -31.25
N GLN A 340 -14.59 -5.96 -31.69
CA GLN A 340 -15.05 -6.67 -32.92
C GLN A 340 -14.23 -6.31 -34.16
N TYR A 341 -13.63 -5.14 -34.16
CA TYR A 341 -12.87 -4.61 -35.31
C TYR A 341 -11.37 -4.63 -35.11
N ASP A 342 -10.89 -5.04 -33.94
CA ASP A 342 -9.46 -5.01 -33.60
C ASP A 342 -8.84 -6.42 -33.64
N SER A 343 -7.92 -6.62 -34.59
CA SER A 343 -7.14 -7.87 -34.71
C SER A 343 -5.94 -7.97 -33.81
N THR A 344 -5.62 -6.91 -33.05
CA THR A 344 -4.39 -6.81 -32.24
C THR A 344 -4.52 -7.34 -30.83
N LEU A 345 -5.70 -7.81 -30.41
CA LEU A 345 -5.94 -8.36 -29.09
C LEU A 345 -5.09 -9.61 -28.82
N SER A 346 -4.55 -9.72 -27.59
CA SER A 346 -3.95 -10.96 -27.11
C SER A 346 -4.99 -12.08 -27.05
N TYR A 347 -4.52 -13.34 -27.03
CA TYR A 347 -5.44 -14.47 -26.92
C TYR A 347 -6.26 -14.45 -25.62
N THR A 348 -5.68 -13.95 -24.52
CA THR A 348 -6.37 -13.80 -23.23
C THR A 348 -7.52 -12.80 -23.31
N GLN A 349 -7.32 -11.67 -23.96
CA GLN A 349 -8.36 -10.67 -24.19
C GLN A 349 -9.47 -11.17 -25.11
N LYS A 350 -9.11 -11.87 -26.20
CA LYS A 350 -10.08 -12.53 -27.09
C LYS A 350 -10.91 -13.57 -26.35
N ALA A 351 -10.28 -14.36 -25.48
CA ALA A 351 -10.98 -15.36 -24.67
C ALA A 351 -12.07 -14.72 -23.79
N VAL A 352 -11.78 -13.61 -23.11
CA VAL A 352 -12.78 -12.88 -22.32
C VAL A 352 -13.97 -12.45 -23.17
N LEU A 353 -13.72 -11.91 -24.35
CA LEU A 353 -14.80 -11.49 -25.26
C LEU A 353 -15.64 -12.67 -25.75
N PHE A 354 -15.03 -13.77 -26.13
CA PHE A 354 -15.73 -14.96 -26.63
C PHE A 354 -16.56 -15.64 -25.54
N VAL A 355 -16.04 -15.76 -24.32
CA VAL A 355 -16.84 -16.26 -23.18
C VAL A 355 -18.08 -15.40 -22.95
N ASN A 356 -17.95 -14.08 -23.13
CA ASN A 356 -19.08 -13.18 -22.99
C ASN A 356 -20.14 -13.38 -24.09
N ILE A 357 -19.71 -13.63 -25.32
CA ILE A 357 -20.62 -14.00 -26.44
C ILE A 357 -21.32 -15.33 -26.12
N ILE A 358 -20.59 -16.32 -25.61
CA ILE A 358 -21.14 -17.64 -25.20
C ILE A 358 -22.16 -17.47 -24.08
N ALA A 359 -21.85 -16.70 -23.05
CA ALA A 359 -22.74 -16.44 -21.94
C ALA A 359 -24.06 -15.74 -22.37
N ALA A 360 -23.97 -14.88 -23.39
CA ALA A 360 -25.13 -14.15 -23.94
C ALA A 360 -25.88 -14.91 -25.06
N ARG A 361 -25.50 -16.13 -25.42
CA ARG A 361 -26.03 -16.87 -26.58
C ARG A 361 -27.54 -16.97 -26.66
N THR A 362 -28.22 -17.11 -25.53
CA THR A 362 -29.68 -17.17 -25.45
C THR A 362 -30.36 -15.83 -25.62
N LYS A 363 -29.70 -14.74 -25.24
CA LYS A 363 -30.21 -13.38 -25.36
C LYS A 363 -29.87 -12.73 -26.72
N GLN A 364 -28.77 -13.14 -27.33
CA GLN A 364 -28.22 -12.59 -28.56
C GLN A 364 -27.75 -13.72 -29.50
N PRO A 365 -28.66 -14.57 -29.98
CA PRO A 365 -28.31 -15.73 -30.80
C PRO A 365 -27.67 -15.35 -32.13
N GLU A 366 -28.02 -14.21 -32.71
CA GLU A 366 -27.45 -13.73 -33.96
C GLU A 366 -25.96 -13.39 -33.84
N VAL A 367 -25.55 -12.79 -32.71
CA VAL A 367 -24.15 -12.50 -32.42
C VAL A 367 -23.36 -13.79 -32.21
N TYR A 368 -23.91 -14.74 -31.49
CA TYR A 368 -23.30 -16.04 -31.28
C TYR A 368 -23.07 -16.79 -32.61
N GLN A 369 -24.09 -16.88 -33.44
CA GLN A 369 -24.00 -17.52 -34.78
C GLN A 369 -22.96 -16.85 -35.66
N LYS A 370 -22.91 -15.51 -35.67
CA LYS A 370 -21.92 -14.75 -36.45
C LYS A 370 -20.47 -15.09 -36.06
N TYR A 371 -20.20 -15.28 -34.76
CA TYR A 371 -18.85 -15.50 -34.28
C TYR A 371 -18.52 -16.99 -34.01
N GLN A 372 -19.46 -17.90 -34.13
CA GLN A 372 -19.28 -19.31 -33.82
C GLN A 372 -18.05 -19.89 -34.53
N ARG A 373 -17.97 -19.75 -35.85
CA ARG A 373 -16.82 -20.27 -36.63
C ARG A 373 -15.50 -19.65 -36.24
N THR A 374 -15.49 -18.37 -35.89
CA THR A 374 -14.29 -17.67 -35.40
C THR A 374 -13.86 -18.19 -34.04
N MET A 375 -14.81 -18.47 -33.15
CA MET A 375 -14.55 -19.06 -31.82
C MET A 375 -14.05 -20.50 -31.93
N GLU A 376 -14.60 -21.31 -32.86
CA GLU A 376 -14.12 -22.68 -33.16
C GLU A 376 -12.66 -22.65 -33.62
N GLN A 377 -12.32 -21.82 -34.62
CA GLN A 377 -10.95 -21.68 -35.09
C GLN A 377 -9.99 -21.16 -33.99
N PHE A 378 -10.45 -20.22 -33.19
CA PHE A 378 -9.68 -19.72 -32.07
C PHE A 378 -9.43 -20.81 -31.03
N ALA A 379 -10.44 -21.60 -30.66
CA ALA A 379 -10.31 -22.71 -29.72
C ALA A 379 -9.25 -23.73 -30.20
N MET A 380 -9.33 -24.15 -31.45
CA MET A 380 -8.35 -25.09 -32.04
C MET A 380 -6.93 -24.53 -31.99
N ALA A 381 -6.73 -23.28 -32.41
CA ALA A 381 -5.42 -22.63 -32.41
C ALA A 381 -4.84 -22.51 -30.98
N GLN A 382 -5.68 -22.24 -29.96
CA GLN A 382 -5.22 -22.16 -28.58
C GLN A 382 -4.93 -23.52 -27.97
N ILE A 383 -5.65 -24.58 -28.35
CA ILE A 383 -5.36 -25.96 -27.95
C ILE A 383 -4.01 -26.39 -28.52
N GLU A 384 -3.77 -26.17 -29.81
CA GLU A 384 -2.48 -26.47 -30.46
C GLU A 384 -1.32 -25.72 -29.81
N ALA A 385 -1.56 -24.45 -29.39
CA ALA A 385 -0.57 -23.66 -28.67
C ALA A 385 -0.37 -24.08 -27.20
N GLY A 386 -1.19 -25.00 -26.67
CA GLY A 386 -1.12 -25.46 -25.29
C GLY A 386 -1.61 -24.47 -24.24
N HIS A 387 -2.43 -23.51 -24.64
CA HIS A 387 -2.96 -22.48 -23.74
C HIS A 387 -4.23 -22.96 -23.01
N ILE A 388 -4.31 -22.66 -21.71
CA ILE A 388 -5.49 -22.94 -20.87
C ILE A 388 -5.60 -21.93 -19.75
N ASN A 389 -6.79 -21.43 -19.50
CA ASN A 389 -7.22 -20.66 -18.35
C ASN A 389 -8.74 -20.83 -18.17
N ASP A 390 -9.35 -20.16 -17.19
CA ASP A 390 -10.80 -20.28 -16.94
C ASP A 390 -11.66 -19.92 -18.16
N HIS A 391 -11.31 -18.87 -18.85
CA HIS A 391 -12.05 -18.42 -20.05
C HIS A 391 -11.88 -19.42 -21.21
N LEU A 392 -10.65 -19.87 -21.45
CA LEU A 392 -10.38 -20.84 -22.49
C LEU A 392 -11.06 -22.17 -22.22
N ALA A 393 -11.12 -22.62 -20.97
CA ALA A 393 -11.83 -23.85 -20.61
C ALA A 393 -13.31 -23.78 -20.99
N VAL A 394 -13.99 -22.67 -20.74
CA VAL A 394 -15.38 -22.45 -21.16
C VAL A 394 -15.53 -22.48 -22.69
N ILE A 395 -14.59 -21.85 -23.41
CA ILE A 395 -14.60 -21.84 -24.88
C ILE A 395 -14.39 -23.25 -25.42
N TYR A 396 -13.45 -24.02 -24.87
CA TYR A 396 -13.19 -25.41 -25.29
C TYR A 396 -14.41 -26.29 -25.04
N ASP A 397 -15.05 -26.20 -23.86
CA ASP A 397 -16.26 -26.98 -23.56
C ASP A 397 -17.44 -26.66 -24.50
N GLU A 398 -17.53 -25.40 -24.97
CA GLU A 398 -18.61 -25.00 -25.91
C GLU A 398 -18.29 -25.32 -27.36
N MET A 399 -17.03 -25.15 -27.80
CA MET A 399 -16.65 -25.19 -29.21
C MET A 399 -16.15 -26.57 -29.67
N LEU A 400 -15.66 -27.43 -28.77
CA LEU A 400 -15.20 -28.75 -29.15
C LEU A 400 -16.39 -29.56 -29.69
N PRO A 401 -16.19 -30.26 -30.81
CA PRO A 401 -17.25 -31.07 -31.40
C PRO A 401 -17.67 -32.19 -30.46
N LYS A 402 -18.97 -32.44 -30.40
CA LYS A 402 -19.55 -33.58 -29.64
C LYS A 402 -19.36 -34.90 -30.42
N GLY A 403 -18.28 -35.04 -31.15
CA GLY A 403 -17.95 -36.18 -31.97
C GLY A 403 -16.49 -36.59 -31.76
N ILE A 404 -16.03 -37.53 -32.57
CA ILE A 404 -14.65 -37.98 -32.55
C ILE A 404 -13.72 -36.85 -32.97
N LEU A 405 -12.79 -36.48 -32.09
CA LEU A 405 -11.73 -35.51 -32.40
C LEU A 405 -10.70 -36.21 -33.33
N ASP A 406 -10.08 -35.42 -34.21
CA ASP A 406 -8.93 -35.95 -34.93
C ASP A 406 -7.75 -36.23 -33.98
N GLU A 407 -6.86 -37.12 -34.37
CA GLU A 407 -5.77 -37.60 -33.51
C GLU A 407 -4.82 -36.47 -33.09
N GLU A 408 -4.55 -35.54 -33.98
CA GLU A 408 -3.64 -34.42 -33.73
C GLU A 408 -4.21 -33.44 -32.67
N LEU A 409 -5.48 -33.10 -32.79
CA LEU A 409 -6.19 -32.23 -31.84
C LEU A 409 -6.37 -32.96 -30.50
N ALA A 410 -6.70 -34.26 -30.50
CA ALA A 410 -6.82 -35.03 -29.28
C ALA A 410 -5.50 -35.10 -28.50
N HIS A 411 -4.37 -35.27 -29.22
CA HIS A 411 -3.05 -35.28 -28.64
C HIS A 411 -2.70 -33.91 -27.99
N SER A 412 -3.04 -32.81 -28.64
CA SER A 412 -2.82 -31.48 -28.13
C SER A 412 -3.73 -31.13 -26.96
N LEU A 413 -4.96 -31.64 -26.94
CA LEU A 413 -5.94 -31.42 -25.86
C LEU A 413 -5.60 -32.22 -24.58
N ALA A 414 -5.09 -33.45 -24.72
CA ALA A 414 -4.87 -34.34 -23.59
C ALA A 414 -4.12 -33.72 -22.40
N PRO A 415 -2.99 -33.01 -22.57
CA PRO A 415 -2.29 -32.38 -21.44
C PRO A 415 -3.08 -31.22 -20.83
N LEU A 416 -4.04 -30.62 -21.53
CA LEU A 416 -4.86 -29.50 -21.02
C LEU A 416 -5.99 -29.98 -20.13
N LEU A 417 -6.48 -31.20 -20.33
CA LEU A 417 -7.59 -31.79 -19.56
C LEU A 417 -7.28 -31.92 -18.06
N PHE A 418 -5.99 -32.04 -17.70
CA PHE A 418 -5.54 -32.20 -16.32
C PHE A 418 -5.16 -30.88 -15.65
N THR A 419 -5.58 -29.77 -16.21
CA THR A 419 -5.26 -28.46 -15.63
C THR A 419 -6.18 -28.14 -14.47
N HIS A 420 -5.56 -27.81 -13.34
CA HIS A 420 -6.22 -27.31 -12.14
C HIS A 420 -5.92 -25.83 -11.95
N ARG A 421 -6.88 -25.12 -11.36
CA ARG A 421 -6.75 -23.75 -10.90
C ARG A 421 -6.59 -23.75 -9.40
N ILE A 422 -5.57 -23.04 -8.90
CA ILE A 422 -5.45 -22.66 -7.50
C ILE A 422 -5.86 -21.20 -7.36
N SER A 423 -6.77 -20.89 -6.46
CA SER A 423 -7.12 -19.51 -6.10
C SER A 423 -6.86 -19.25 -4.63
N CYS A 424 -6.24 -18.11 -4.33
CA CYS A 424 -5.90 -17.65 -2.99
C CYS A 424 -6.26 -16.18 -2.83
N THR A 425 -6.96 -15.85 -1.75
CA THR A 425 -7.34 -14.46 -1.43
C THR A 425 -6.18 -13.65 -0.83
N ASN A 426 -5.18 -14.34 -0.27
CA ASN A 426 -4.00 -13.68 0.28
C ASN A 426 -3.06 -13.21 -0.84
N ARG A 427 -3.04 -11.90 -1.06
CA ARG A 427 -2.23 -11.25 -2.11
C ARG A 427 -0.72 -11.30 -1.87
N GLN A 428 -0.27 -11.71 -0.71
CA GLN A 428 1.16 -11.90 -0.43
C GLN A 428 1.70 -13.21 -1.00
N ILE A 429 0.82 -14.16 -1.34
CA ILE A 429 1.21 -15.42 -1.96
C ILE A 429 1.61 -15.17 -3.41
N ALA A 430 2.85 -15.51 -3.74
CA ALA A 430 3.45 -15.28 -5.04
C ALA A 430 3.51 -16.55 -5.90
N ARG A 431 3.62 -17.73 -5.26
CA ARG A 431 3.90 -19.00 -5.96
C ARG A 431 3.25 -20.17 -5.27
N ALA A 432 2.86 -21.18 -6.06
CA ALA A 432 2.51 -22.50 -5.57
C ALA A 432 3.56 -23.53 -6.06
N ILE A 433 3.97 -24.41 -5.17
CA ILE A 433 4.89 -25.52 -5.43
C ILE A 433 4.09 -26.81 -5.25
N ILE A 434 3.95 -27.56 -6.33
CA ILE A 434 3.13 -28.77 -6.39
C ILE A 434 4.05 -29.99 -6.43
N TRP A 435 3.91 -30.87 -5.46
CA TRP A 435 4.62 -32.14 -5.38
C TRP A 435 3.69 -33.29 -5.76
N HIS A 436 4.00 -33.97 -6.83
CA HIS A 436 3.32 -35.17 -7.28
C HIS A 436 3.99 -36.41 -6.70
N GLU A 437 3.20 -37.42 -6.36
CA GLU A 437 3.70 -38.63 -5.66
C GLU A 437 4.83 -39.32 -6.38
N GLU A 438 4.78 -39.40 -7.71
CA GLU A 438 5.76 -40.12 -8.52
C GLU A 438 6.80 -39.25 -9.24
N MET A 439 6.78 -37.95 -9.01
CA MET A 439 7.68 -37.02 -9.70
C MET A 439 8.86 -36.61 -8.82
N LYS A 440 10.07 -36.66 -9.42
CA LYS A 440 11.32 -36.32 -8.73
C LYS A 440 11.46 -34.81 -8.45
N MET A 441 10.81 -33.95 -9.23
CA MET A 441 10.91 -32.51 -9.15
C MET A 441 9.51 -31.91 -9.00
N PRO A 442 9.36 -30.90 -8.13
CA PRO A 442 8.09 -30.21 -8.00
C PRO A 442 7.80 -29.32 -9.22
N GLN A 443 6.53 -29.15 -9.50
CA GLN A 443 6.05 -28.13 -10.42
C GLN A 443 5.91 -26.81 -9.64
N SER A 444 6.44 -25.71 -10.18
CA SER A 444 6.31 -24.38 -9.58
C SER A 444 5.53 -23.46 -10.50
N VAL A 445 4.47 -22.85 -9.98
CA VAL A 445 3.60 -21.93 -10.73
C VAL A 445 3.41 -20.62 -9.99
N SER A 446 3.42 -19.52 -10.71
CA SER A 446 3.28 -18.18 -10.14
C SER A 446 1.81 -17.75 -10.10
N PHE A 447 1.42 -17.05 -9.02
CA PHE A 447 0.10 -16.44 -8.92
C PHE A 447 0.04 -15.14 -9.72
N VAL A 448 -1.02 -15.00 -10.51
CA VAL A 448 -1.40 -13.75 -11.18
C VAL A 448 -2.82 -13.42 -10.75
N ASN A 449 -3.03 -12.25 -10.16
CA ASN A 449 -4.33 -11.83 -9.63
C ASN A 449 -4.96 -12.80 -8.61
N GLY A 450 -4.12 -13.49 -7.82
CA GLY A 450 -4.57 -14.48 -6.83
C GLY A 450 -4.97 -15.83 -7.41
N THR A 451 -4.61 -16.10 -8.66
CA THR A 451 -4.90 -17.35 -9.37
C THR A 451 -3.63 -17.90 -10.02
N ALA A 452 -3.46 -19.22 -9.98
CA ALA A 452 -2.39 -19.95 -10.66
C ALA A 452 -2.94 -21.23 -11.26
N TYR A 453 -2.28 -21.75 -12.30
CA TYR A 453 -2.69 -22.97 -12.98
C TYR A 453 -1.55 -24.00 -12.96
N PHE A 454 -1.87 -25.24 -12.70
CA PHE A 454 -0.91 -26.35 -12.70
C PHE A 454 -1.50 -27.58 -13.35
N LYS A 455 -0.66 -28.58 -13.65
CA LYS A 455 -1.05 -29.86 -14.19
C LYS A 455 -1.11 -30.91 -13.09
N ALA A 456 -2.28 -31.48 -12.84
CA ALA A 456 -2.45 -32.59 -11.90
C ALA A 456 -2.13 -33.93 -12.61
N TYR A 457 -0.84 -34.26 -12.78
CA TYR A 457 -0.38 -35.45 -13.48
C TYR A 457 -0.67 -36.76 -12.74
N THR A 458 -0.85 -36.69 -11.42
CA THR A 458 -1.19 -37.84 -10.56
C THR A 458 -2.40 -37.46 -9.68
N PRO A 459 -3.21 -38.46 -9.28
CA PRO A 459 -4.34 -38.23 -8.39
C PRO A 459 -3.94 -37.67 -7.00
N GLN A 460 -2.71 -38.01 -6.59
CA GLN A 460 -2.17 -37.59 -5.30
C GLN A 460 -1.04 -36.58 -5.52
N TYR A 461 -1.22 -35.40 -4.96
CA TYR A 461 -0.25 -34.33 -4.95
C TYR A 461 -0.43 -33.46 -3.69
N SER A 462 0.62 -32.77 -3.32
CA SER A 462 0.60 -31.80 -2.22
C SER A 462 0.99 -30.42 -2.72
N ILE A 463 0.36 -29.38 -2.14
CA ILE A 463 0.56 -27.99 -2.54
C ILE A 463 1.19 -27.23 -1.38
N VAL A 464 2.30 -26.56 -1.67
CA VAL A 464 2.99 -25.64 -0.77
C VAL A 464 2.90 -24.24 -1.37
N LEU A 465 2.36 -23.30 -0.64
CA LEU A 465 2.29 -21.90 -1.05
C LEU A 465 3.53 -21.14 -0.59
N GLU A 466 4.03 -20.25 -1.42
CA GLU A 466 5.20 -19.41 -1.11
C GLU A 466 4.85 -17.93 -1.28
N ASP A 467 5.17 -17.11 -0.29
CA ASP A 467 4.94 -15.66 -0.36
C ASP A 467 6.06 -14.92 -1.12
N THR A 468 5.88 -13.61 -1.30
CA THR A 468 6.87 -12.73 -1.95
C THR A 468 8.21 -12.67 -1.20
N ASN A 469 8.26 -13.11 0.03
CA ASN A 469 9.45 -13.15 0.88
C ASN A 469 10.14 -14.52 0.90
N GLY A 470 9.58 -15.52 0.20
CA GLY A 470 10.09 -16.89 0.18
C GLY A 470 9.66 -17.75 1.38
N ASN A 471 8.73 -17.29 2.21
CA ASN A 471 8.16 -18.12 3.28
C ASN A 471 7.18 -19.15 2.68
N ARG A 472 7.22 -20.38 3.19
CA ARG A 472 6.43 -21.50 2.68
C ARG A 472 5.33 -21.90 3.66
N PHE A 473 4.14 -22.15 3.15
CA PHE A 473 2.94 -22.46 3.91
C PHE A 473 2.32 -23.74 3.38
N CYS A 474 2.18 -24.75 4.24
CA CYS A 474 1.58 -26.04 3.86
C CYS A 474 0.10 -26.17 4.27
N SER A 475 -0.35 -25.44 5.30
CA SER A 475 -1.70 -25.57 5.84
C SER A 475 -2.29 -24.31 6.47
N SER A 476 -1.49 -23.26 6.63
CA SER A 476 -1.91 -22.02 7.34
C SER A 476 -2.58 -21.00 6.42
N VAL A 477 -2.52 -21.18 5.11
CA VAL A 477 -3.12 -20.29 4.12
C VAL A 477 -4.25 -21.04 3.41
N VAL A 478 -5.43 -20.48 3.42
CA VAL A 478 -6.61 -21.05 2.75
C VAL A 478 -6.52 -20.79 1.25
N TYR A 479 -6.68 -21.83 0.46
CA TYR A 479 -6.77 -21.77 -1.00
C TYR A 479 -7.86 -22.72 -1.50
N GLN A 480 -8.30 -22.52 -2.74
CA GLN A 480 -9.21 -23.42 -3.45
C GLN A 480 -8.47 -24.02 -4.63
N ASP A 481 -8.65 -25.33 -4.82
CA ASP A 481 -8.11 -26.10 -5.92
C ASP A 481 -9.27 -26.74 -6.69
N GLU A 482 -9.38 -26.44 -7.99
CA GLU A 482 -10.48 -26.89 -8.84
C GLU A 482 -9.94 -27.30 -10.21
N ALA A 483 -10.42 -28.43 -10.73
CA ALA A 483 -10.18 -28.81 -12.13
C ALA A 483 -10.90 -27.85 -13.08
N LEU A 484 -10.20 -27.37 -14.12
CA LEU A 484 -10.80 -26.49 -15.13
C LEU A 484 -11.66 -27.26 -16.14
N MET A 485 -11.20 -28.44 -16.52
CA MET A 485 -11.87 -29.31 -17.46
C MET A 485 -12.07 -30.69 -16.82
N TYR A 486 -13.00 -31.46 -17.36
CA TYR A 486 -13.35 -32.78 -16.84
C TYR A 486 -13.00 -33.82 -17.90
N PRO A 487 -11.89 -34.60 -17.72
CA PRO A 487 -11.42 -35.58 -18.71
C PRO A 487 -12.48 -36.57 -19.13
N GLU A 488 -13.37 -36.96 -18.22
CA GLU A 488 -14.47 -37.91 -18.48
C GLU A 488 -15.46 -37.44 -19.55
N ARG A 489 -15.54 -36.12 -19.82
CA ARG A 489 -16.37 -35.57 -20.88
C ARG A 489 -15.82 -35.86 -22.29
N TYR A 490 -14.55 -36.19 -22.37
CA TYR A 490 -13.82 -36.30 -23.61
C TYR A 490 -13.26 -37.75 -23.87
N VAL A 491 -13.44 -38.65 -22.91
CA VAL A 491 -12.90 -40.05 -23.00
C VAL A 491 -13.42 -40.77 -24.25
N ASP A 492 -14.73 -40.63 -24.52
CA ASP A 492 -15.37 -41.28 -25.69
C ASP A 492 -14.99 -40.63 -27.03
N GLN A 493 -14.35 -39.46 -26.99
CA GLN A 493 -13.94 -38.67 -28.17
C GLN A 493 -12.47 -38.88 -28.52
N CYS A 494 -11.66 -39.33 -27.57
CA CYS A 494 -10.23 -39.56 -27.73
C CYS A 494 -9.89 -41.02 -28.04
N LEU A 495 -10.86 -41.92 -28.07
CA LEU A 495 -10.72 -43.32 -28.45
C LEU A 495 -11.08 -43.54 -29.94
#